data_ca0a5c8e602fe8fb24ac79d28db4b2bf
#
_entry.id   ca0a5c8e602fe8fb24ac79d28db4b2bf
#
_cell.length_a   1.000
_cell.length_b   1.000
_cell.length_c   1.000
_cell.angle_alpha   90.00
_cell.angle_beta   90.00
_cell.angle_gamma   90.00
#
_symmetry.space_group_name_H-M   'P 1'
#
loop_
_entity.id
_entity.type
_entity.pdbx_description
1 polymer ?
#
loop_
_entity_poly.entity_id
_entity_poly.type
_entity_poly.pdbx_seq_one_letter_code
_entity_poly.pdbx_strand_id
1 'polypeptide(L)'
;MITMSKNNSPQKRPTSVRRRRPKPQNATPAPATAATTSRVRRLLPSVLIPHGIAVLLVIVTAVAVLLFSVSSMVALPATIAQLWLALNMSPVAGSGQVVGVLPMVPGMVLIWAVARRVYNSVKKKASIADLAVLTTLVLLVPLVLAGIASLMLRDASEVLEVDAPPAAAMIGRVLLVHLIALVLGMGPRLWRALLRRYGGPSW
;
A
#
# COMPACT_ATOMS: atom_id res chain seq x y z
N MET A 1 -13.20 61.59 59.26
CA MET A 1 -13.74 60.21 59.20
C MET A 1 -14.62 60.14 57.99
N ILE A 2 -14.09 59.66 56.83
CA ILE A 2 -14.77 59.65 55.52
C ILE A 2 -14.91 58.19 55.12
N THR A 3 -16.14 57.68 55.14
CA THR A 3 -16.48 56.30 54.70
C THR A 3 -16.74 56.31 53.20
N MET A 4 -15.84 55.67 52.44
CA MET A 4 -16.04 55.37 51.00
C MET A 4 -16.95 54.15 50.84
N SER A 5 -18.14 54.40 50.30
CA SER A 5 -19.08 53.35 49.84
C SER A 5 -18.66 52.83 48.54
N LYS A 6 -18.29 51.51 48.46
CA LYS A 6 -17.87 50.77 47.27
C LYS A 6 -19.12 50.20 46.58
N ASN A 7 -19.59 50.89 45.55
CA ASN A 7 -20.72 50.45 44.71
C ASN A 7 -20.33 49.38 43.76
N ASN A 8 -20.63 48.12 44.08
CA ASN A 8 -20.38 46.95 43.20
C ASN A 8 -21.65 46.67 42.40
N SER A 9 -21.77 47.27 41.23
CA SER A 9 -22.81 46.89 40.25
C SER A 9 -22.42 45.62 39.51
N PRO A 10 -23.26 44.57 39.46
CA PRO A 10 -22.97 43.36 38.71
C PRO A 10 -23.08 43.60 37.19
N GLN A 11 -21.94 43.54 36.51
CA GLN A 11 -21.83 43.69 35.08
C GLN A 11 -22.50 42.49 34.39
N LYS A 12 -23.71 42.69 33.84
CA LYS A 12 -24.41 41.69 33.00
C LYS A 12 -23.55 41.35 31.77
N ARG A 13 -23.02 40.14 31.72
CA ARG A 13 -22.36 39.60 30.53
C ARG A 13 -23.35 39.55 29.35
N PRO A 14 -23.00 40.03 28.16
CA PRO A 14 -23.87 39.91 27.01
C PRO A 14 -23.97 38.41 26.63
N THR A 15 -25.19 37.90 26.66
CA THR A 15 -25.54 36.57 26.16
C THR A 15 -25.24 36.54 24.67
N SER A 16 -24.16 35.82 24.29
CA SER A 16 -23.81 35.57 22.90
C SER A 16 -24.94 34.77 22.25
N VAL A 17 -25.73 35.43 21.44
CA VAL A 17 -26.74 34.82 20.59
C VAL A 17 -26.00 33.88 19.63
N ARG A 18 -25.98 32.58 19.98
CA ARG A 18 -25.43 31.49 19.18
C ARG A 18 -26.22 31.43 17.89
N ARG A 19 -25.78 32.18 16.85
CA ARG A 19 -26.30 32.06 15.47
C ARG A 19 -26.28 30.59 15.07
N ARG A 20 -27.47 29.95 15.08
CA ARG A 20 -27.66 28.62 14.52
C ARG A 20 -27.21 28.69 13.06
N ARG A 21 -26.07 28.07 12.73
CA ARG A 21 -25.68 27.85 11.35
C ARG A 21 -26.85 27.14 10.66
N PRO A 22 -27.30 27.63 9.50
CA PRO A 22 -28.31 26.93 8.72
C PRO A 22 -27.81 25.52 8.46
N LYS A 23 -28.63 24.51 8.81
CA LYS A 23 -28.38 23.11 8.49
C LYS A 23 -28.28 23.04 6.97
N PRO A 24 -27.18 22.48 6.38
CA PRO A 24 -27.07 22.36 4.93
C PRO A 24 -28.24 21.53 4.44
N GLN A 25 -29.16 22.20 3.71
CA GLN A 25 -30.27 21.55 3.04
C GLN A 25 -29.68 20.70 1.91
N ASN A 26 -30.06 19.42 1.93
CA ASN A 26 -30.09 18.52 0.79
C ASN A 26 -28.94 18.66 -0.23
N ALA A 27 -27.73 18.29 0.18
CA ALA A 27 -26.71 17.88 -0.80
C ALA A 27 -27.21 16.58 -1.44
N THR A 28 -27.61 16.65 -2.69
CA THR A 28 -27.90 15.47 -3.52
C THR A 28 -26.77 14.47 -3.35
N PRO A 29 -27.02 13.18 -3.05
CA PRO A 29 -25.96 12.20 -2.87
C PRO A 29 -25.10 12.19 -4.13
N ALA A 30 -23.81 12.48 -4.01
CA ALA A 30 -22.90 12.38 -5.13
C ALA A 30 -22.97 10.96 -5.73
N PRO A 31 -22.96 10.79 -7.04
CA PRO A 31 -23.06 9.49 -7.67
C PRO A 31 -21.95 8.57 -7.12
N ALA A 32 -22.29 7.31 -6.87
CA ALA A 32 -21.42 6.33 -6.20
C ALA A 32 -20.02 6.20 -6.87
N THR A 33 -19.97 6.40 -8.18
CA THR A 33 -18.73 6.46 -8.97
C THR A 33 -17.80 7.61 -8.56
N ALA A 34 -18.33 8.82 -8.34
CA ALA A 34 -17.54 9.97 -7.92
C ALA A 34 -16.94 9.77 -6.50
N ALA A 35 -17.70 9.14 -5.60
CA ALA A 35 -17.22 8.80 -4.27
C ALA A 35 -16.10 7.76 -4.29
N THR A 36 -16.17 6.76 -5.17
CA THR A 36 -15.13 5.73 -5.34
C THR A 36 -13.86 6.33 -5.93
N THR A 37 -13.98 7.14 -6.98
CA THR A 37 -12.82 7.81 -7.62
C THR A 37 -12.05 8.69 -6.62
N SER A 38 -12.74 9.44 -5.78
CA SER A 38 -12.10 10.28 -4.76
C SER A 38 -11.34 9.46 -3.71
N ARG A 39 -11.86 8.28 -3.32
CA ARG A 39 -11.18 7.33 -2.40
C ARG A 39 -9.95 6.72 -3.04
N VAL A 40 -10.05 6.25 -4.28
CA VAL A 40 -8.91 5.72 -5.04
C VAL A 40 -7.79 6.76 -5.10
N ARG A 41 -8.08 7.98 -5.54
CA ARG A 41 -7.09 9.06 -5.64
C ARG A 41 -6.40 9.37 -4.32
N ARG A 42 -7.11 9.27 -3.20
CA ARG A 42 -6.57 9.49 -1.85
C ARG A 42 -5.67 8.35 -1.38
N LEU A 43 -6.02 7.10 -1.69
CA LEU A 43 -5.34 5.90 -1.19
C LEU A 43 -4.22 5.41 -2.13
N LEU A 44 -4.31 5.73 -3.41
CA LEU A 44 -3.36 5.32 -4.44
C LEU A 44 -1.90 5.64 -4.08
N PRO A 45 -1.54 6.84 -3.60
CA PRO A 45 -0.15 7.14 -3.23
C PRO A 45 0.40 6.23 -2.14
N SER A 46 -0.45 5.76 -1.22
CA SER A 46 -0.04 4.84 -0.15
C SER A 46 0.44 3.49 -0.66
N VAL A 47 -0.04 3.08 -1.84
CA VAL A 47 0.34 1.83 -2.50
C VAL A 47 1.42 2.08 -3.54
N LEU A 48 1.30 3.12 -4.36
CA LEU A 48 2.27 3.40 -5.43
C LEU A 48 3.66 3.76 -4.90
N ILE A 49 3.76 4.49 -3.78
CA ILE A 49 5.08 4.90 -3.26
C ILE A 49 5.97 3.70 -2.92
N PRO A 50 5.57 2.71 -2.10
CA PRO A 50 6.44 1.58 -1.80
C PRO A 50 6.77 0.74 -3.05
N HIS A 51 5.81 0.55 -3.96
CA HIS A 51 6.06 -0.19 -5.20
C HIS A 51 6.96 0.59 -6.16
N GLY A 52 6.77 1.89 -6.29
CA GLY A 52 7.64 2.75 -7.11
C GLY A 52 9.10 2.76 -6.62
N ILE A 53 9.30 2.82 -5.30
CA ILE A 53 10.64 2.70 -4.70
C ILE A 53 11.22 1.31 -4.97
N ALA A 54 10.42 0.24 -4.83
CA ALA A 54 10.87 -1.11 -5.09
C ALA A 54 11.26 -1.31 -6.56
N VAL A 55 10.45 -0.82 -7.51
CA VAL A 55 10.76 -0.87 -8.94
C VAL A 55 12.04 -0.09 -9.26
N LEU A 56 12.20 1.11 -8.69
CA LEU A 56 13.42 1.90 -8.88
C LEU A 56 14.66 1.15 -8.38
N LEU A 57 14.59 0.56 -7.18
CA LEU A 57 15.69 -0.25 -6.64
C LEU A 57 15.99 -1.47 -7.51
N VAL A 58 14.96 -2.15 -8.02
CA VAL A 58 15.14 -3.28 -8.95
C VAL A 58 15.86 -2.83 -10.23
N ILE A 59 15.47 -1.71 -10.81
CA ILE A 59 16.13 -1.15 -12.01
C ILE A 59 17.59 -0.83 -11.73
N VAL A 60 17.87 -0.12 -10.64
CA VAL A 60 19.26 0.23 -10.25
C VAL A 60 20.09 -1.02 -10.02
N THR A 61 19.52 -2.04 -9.35
CA THR A 61 20.21 -3.31 -9.11
C THR A 61 20.45 -4.07 -10.40
N ALA A 62 19.48 -4.10 -11.32
CA ALA A 62 19.62 -4.75 -12.62
C ALA A 62 20.77 -4.13 -13.45
N VAL A 63 20.80 -2.80 -13.52
CA VAL A 63 21.87 -2.07 -14.21
C VAL A 63 23.21 -2.37 -13.55
N ALA A 64 23.30 -2.31 -12.23
CA ALA A 64 24.55 -2.62 -11.52
C ALA A 64 25.02 -4.05 -11.80
N VAL A 65 24.13 -5.04 -11.72
CA VAL A 65 24.47 -6.44 -11.99
C VAL A 65 25.02 -6.61 -13.41
N LEU A 66 24.38 -6.03 -14.42
CA LEU A 66 24.85 -6.13 -15.82
C LEU A 66 26.18 -5.42 -16.03
N LEU A 67 26.40 -4.26 -15.42
CA LEU A 67 27.68 -3.55 -15.51
C LEU A 67 28.83 -4.34 -14.87
N PHE A 68 28.61 -4.93 -13.69
CA PHE A 68 29.64 -5.69 -12.99
C PHE A 68 29.90 -7.07 -13.62
N SER A 69 28.88 -7.67 -14.24
CA SER A 69 29.05 -8.96 -14.94
C SER A 69 29.56 -8.83 -16.37
N VAL A 70 29.82 -7.60 -16.84
CA VAL A 70 30.24 -7.31 -18.23
C VAL A 70 29.26 -7.93 -19.25
N SER A 71 27.99 -8.01 -18.87
CA SER A 71 26.93 -8.60 -19.69
C SER A 71 26.30 -7.58 -20.63
N SER A 72 25.67 -8.06 -21.70
CA SER A 72 25.00 -7.20 -22.67
C SER A 72 23.79 -6.48 -22.04
N MET A 73 23.61 -5.19 -22.33
CA MET A 73 22.42 -4.42 -21.93
C MET A 73 21.14 -4.92 -22.60
N VAL A 74 21.20 -5.77 -23.61
CA VAL A 74 20.02 -6.44 -24.18
C VAL A 74 19.31 -7.29 -23.15
N ALA A 75 20.03 -7.82 -22.15
CA ALA A 75 19.45 -8.59 -21.06
C ALA A 75 18.75 -7.74 -19.97
N LEU A 76 18.79 -6.40 -20.05
CA LEU A 76 18.26 -5.52 -19.01
C LEU A 76 16.76 -5.75 -18.69
N PRO A 77 15.85 -5.86 -19.68
CA PRO A 77 14.44 -6.12 -19.41
C PRO A 77 14.21 -7.43 -18.66
N ALA A 78 14.88 -8.51 -19.11
CA ALA A 78 14.80 -9.82 -18.46
C ALA A 78 15.30 -9.77 -17.01
N THR A 79 16.44 -9.11 -16.78
CA THR A 79 17.03 -8.96 -15.45
C THR A 79 16.11 -8.17 -14.51
N ILE A 80 15.50 -7.07 -14.97
CA ILE A 80 14.52 -6.32 -14.22
C ILE A 80 13.32 -7.21 -13.85
N ALA A 81 12.78 -7.95 -14.83
CA ALA A 81 11.63 -8.81 -14.62
C ALA A 81 11.94 -9.95 -13.63
N GLN A 82 13.09 -10.59 -13.75
CA GLN A 82 13.55 -11.63 -12.82
C GLN A 82 13.72 -11.10 -11.40
N LEU A 83 14.39 -9.95 -11.23
CA LEU A 83 14.57 -9.33 -9.91
C LEU A 83 13.24 -8.91 -9.29
N TRP A 84 12.28 -8.39 -10.09
CA TRP A 84 10.94 -8.08 -9.60
C TRP A 84 10.20 -9.33 -9.12
N LEU A 85 10.24 -10.42 -9.89
CA LEU A 85 9.62 -11.69 -9.50
C LEU A 85 10.30 -12.30 -8.28
N ALA A 86 11.64 -12.25 -8.21
CA ALA A 86 12.41 -12.72 -7.06
C ALA A 86 12.07 -11.93 -5.79
N LEU A 87 11.87 -10.59 -5.88
CA LEU A 87 11.41 -9.75 -4.78
C LEU A 87 10.05 -10.19 -4.23
N ASN A 88 9.21 -10.76 -5.10
CA ASN A 88 7.91 -11.33 -4.73
C ASN A 88 7.99 -12.84 -4.40
N MET A 89 9.18 -13.36 -4.11
CA MET A 89 9.43 -14.76 -3.74
C MET A 89 8.97 -15.75 -4.84
N SER A 90 8.88 -15.30 -6.10
CA SER A 90 8.60 -16.16 -7.22
C SER A 90 9.89 -16.91 -7.62
N PRO A 91 9.82 -18.21 -7.96
CA PRO A 91 10.99 -18.92 -8.44
C PRO A 91 11.48 -18.28 -9.73
N VAL A 92 12.78 -18.10 -9.83
CA VAL A 92 13.46 -17.63 -11.03
C VAL A 92 14.22 -18.80 -11.59
N ALA A 93 13.98 -19.14 -12.84
CA ALA A 93 14.71 -20.17 -13.56
C ALA A 93 15.63 -19.50 -14.59
N GLY A 94 16.85 -19.98 -14.66
CA GLY A 94 17.81 -19.62 -15.69
C GLY A 94 18.68 -20.82 -16.02
N SER A 95 18.99 -21.02 -17.29
CA SER A 95 19.83 -22.11 -17.79
C SER A 95 19.44 -23.53 -17.28
N GLY A 96 18.13 -23.80 -17.16
CA GLY A 96 17.63 -25.12 -16.72
C GLY A 96 17.76 -25.39 -15.21
N GLN A 97 18.33 -24.49 -14.44
CA GLN A 97 18.39 -24.58 -12.98
C GLN A 97 17.45 -23.57 -12.32
N VAL A 98 16.63 -24.04 -11.37
CA VAL A 98 15.90 -23.17 -10.48
C VAL A 98 16.92 -22.50 -9.55
N VAL A 99 17.23 -21.24 -9.81
CA VAL A 99 18.03 -20.45 -8.87
C VAL A 99 17.19 -20.33 -7.61
N GLY A 100 17.66 -20.96 -6.55
CA GLY A 100 16.96 -21.04 -5.28
C GLY A 100 16.53 -19.66 -4.77
N VAL A 101 15.61 -19.67 -3.81
CA VAL A 101 15.00 -18.47 -3.23
C VAL A 101 16.09 -17.44 -2.95
N LEU A 102 16.15 -16.40 -3.77
CA LEU A 102 16.97 -15.22 -3.53
C LEU A 102 16.70 -14.68 -2.12
N PRO A 103 17.64 -14.01 -1.48
CA PRO A 103 17.57 -13.68 -0.08
C PRO A 103 16.19 -13.09 0.29
N MET A 104 15.53 -13.72 1.24
CA MET A 104 14.19 -13.32 1.73
C MET A 104 14.15 -11.88 2.25
N VAL A 105 15.32 -11.30 2.54
CA VAL A 105 15.46 -9.97 3.14
C VAL A 105 14.79 -8.86 2.31
N PRO A 106 15.04 -8.70 0.99
CA PRO A 106 14.37 -7.67 0.20
C PRO A 106 12.85 -7.84 0.16
N GLY A 107 12.35 -9.09 0.06
CA GLY A 107 10.92 -9.39 0.10
C GLY A 107 10.30 -9.02 1.46
N MET A 108 10.99 -9.32 2.57
CA MET A 108 10.57 -8.92 3.91
C MET A 108 10.50 -7.40 4.06
N VAL A 109 11.47 -6.67 3.51
CA VAL A 109 11.47 -5.20 3.51
C VAL A 109 10.27 -4.66 2.73
N LEU A 110 9.95 -5.26 1.58
CA LEU A 110 8.76 -4.90 0.79
C LEU A 110 7.48 -5.14 1.59
N ILE A 111 7.33 -6.33 2.17
CA ILE A 111 6.17 -6.67 3.02
C ILE A 111 6.03 -5.65 4.15
N TRP A 112 7.11 -5.36 4.86
CA TRP A 112 7.10 -4.37 5.95
C TRP A 112 6.74 -2.96 5.46
N ALA A 113 7.31 -2.50 4.36
CA ALA A 113 7.03 -1.18 3.80
C ALA A 113 5.56 -1.02 3.39
N VAL A 114 4.99 -2.03 2.71
CA VAL A 114 3.58 -2.06 2.32
C VAL A 114 2.70 -2.13 3.57
N ALA A 115 2.97 -3.04 4.51
CA ALA A 115 2.23 -3.19 5.76
C ALA A 115 2.21 -1.89 6.57
N ARG A 116 3.35 -1.21 6.70
CA ARG A 116 3.46 0.08 7.39
C ARG A 116 2.61 1.17 6.73
N ARG A 117 2.59 1.22 5.39
CA ARG A 117 1.76 2.19 4.64
C ARG A 117 0.28 1.87 4.79
N VAL A 118 -0.11 0.61 4.67
CA VAL A 118 -1.47 0.14 4.93
C VAL A 118 -1.90 0.52 6.34
N TYR A 119 -1.11 0.20 7.35
CA TYR A 119 -1.39 0.56 8.75
C TYR A 119 -1.61 2.07 8.93
N ASN A 120 -0.72 2.89 8.38
CA ASN A 120 -0.84 4.35 8.45
C ASN A 120 -2.10 4.90 7.77
N SER A 121 -2.55 4.25 6.68
CA SER A 121 -3.77 4.61 5.97
C SER A 121 -5.04 4.25 6.74
N VAL A 122 -5.01 3.14 7.51
CA VAL A 122 -6.19 2.65 8.24
C VAL A 122 -6.27 3.09 9.70
N LYS A 123 -5.18 3.58 10.31
CA LYS A 123 -5.18 3.98 11.74
C LYS A 123 -6.11 5.15 12.03
N LYS A 124 -6.33 6.05 11.07
CA LYS A 124 -7.34 7.11 11.14
C LYS A 124 -8.64 6.56 10.59
N LYS A 125 -9.78 6.85 11.20
CA LYS A 125 -11.17 6.45 10.87
C LYS A 125 -11.39 6.08 9.38
N ALA A 126 -10.95 4.90 8.93
CA ALA A 126 -11.21 4.41 7.59
C ALA A 126 -12.59 3.71 7.57
N SER A 127 -13.38 3.96 6.55
CA SER A 127 -14.65 3.26 6.32
C SER A 127 -14.39 1.85 5.76
N ILE A 128 -15.40 0.98 5.80
CA ILE A 128 -15.32 -0.35 5.15
C ILE A 128 -15.01 -0.20 3.66
N ALA A 129 -15.61 0.79 3.00
CA ALA A 129 -15.33 1.07 1.59
C ALA A 129 -13.88 1.53 1.35
N ASP A 130 -13.27 2.28 2.28
CA ASP A 130 -11.85 2.64 2.18
C ASP A 130 -10.96 1.40 2.34
N LEU A 131 -11.32 0.46 3.21
CA LEU A 131 -10.61 -0.80 3.38
C LEU A 131 -10.70 -1.67 2.12
N ALA A 132 -11.88 -1.78 1.52
CA ALA A 132 -12.09 -2.53 0.28
C ALA A 132 -11.24 -1.94 -0.86
N VAL A 133 -11.29 -0.62 -1.07
CA VAL A 133 -10.48 0.06 -2.10
C VAL A 133 -8.99 -0.14 -1.84
N LEU A 134 -8.53 -0.01 -0.60
CA LEU A 134 -7.12 -0.20 -0.24
C LEU A 134 -6.68 -1.64 -0.50
N THR A 135 -7.48 -2.65 -0.11
CA THR A 135 -7.21 -4.06 -0.38
C THR A 135 -7.08 -4.32 -1.87
N THR A 136 -8.04 -3.83 -2.66
CA THR A 136 -8.00 -3.96 -4.13
C THR A 136 -6.73 -3.34 -4.72
N LEU A 137 -6.36 -2.14 -4.31
CA LEU A 137 -5.15 -1.47 -4.81
C LEU A 137 -3.87 -2.22 -4.43
N VAL A 138 -3.76 -2.70 -3.18
CA VAL A 138 -2.57 -3.43 -2.70
C VAL A 138 -2.39 -4.76 -3.43
N LEU A 139 -3.46 -5.40 -3.89
CA LEU A 139 -3.39 -6.64 -4.65
C LEU A 139 -3.23 -6.39 -6.15
N LEU A 140 -3.95 -5.40 -6.71
CA LEU A 140 -3.97 -5.14 -8.14
C LEU A 140 -2.65 -4.56 -8.65
N VAL A 141 -2.07 -3.58 -7.95
CA VAL A 141 -0.84 -2.91 -8.40
C VAL A 141 0.31 -3.90 -8.60
N PRO A 142 0.67 -4.75 -7.63
CA PRO A 142 1.75 -5.73 -7.84
C PRO A 142 1.41 -6.80 -8.87
N LEU A 143 0.13 -7.17 -9.03
CA LEU A 143 -0.28 -8.09 -10.09
C LEU A 143 -0.08 -7.50 -11.47
N VAL A 144 -0.39 -6.23 -11.68
CA VAL A 144 -0.13 -5.52 -12.94
C VAL A 144 1.38 -5.50 -13.21
N LEU A 145 2.19 -5.16 -12.21
CA LEU A 145 3.66 -5.16 -12.35
C LEU A 145 4.21 -6.56 -12.64
N ALA A 146 3.65 -7.59 -12.01
CA ALA A 146 4.04 -8.98 -12.28
C ALA A 146 3.62 -9.43 -13.70
N GLY A 147 2.46 -8.98 -14.17
CA GLY A 147 2.03 -9.18 -15.55
C GLY A 147 3.00 -8.55 -16.55
N ILE A 148 3.42 -7.31 -16.32
CA ILE A 148 4.43 -6.64 -17.16
C ILE A 148 5.76 -7.41 -17.13
N ALA A 149 6.23 -7.80 -15.94
CA ALA A 149 7.44 -8.59 -15.80
C ALA A 149 7.35 -9.92 -16.54
N SER A 150 6.21 -10.60 -16.50
CA SER A 150 5.98 -11.84 -17.24
C SER A 150 6.05 -11.63 -18.75
N LEU A 151 5.49 -10.53 -19.26
CA LEU A 151 5.59 -10.19 -20.69
C LEU A 151 7.03 -9.91 -21.10
N MET A 152 7.79 -9.16 -20.28
CA MET A 152 9.21 -8.89 -20.52
C MET A 152 10.05 -10.17 -20.56
N LEU A 153 9.74 -11.15 -19.71
CA LEU A 153 10.44 -12.45 -19.72
C LEU A 153 10.08 -13.29 -20.96
N ARG A 154 8.82 -13.28 -21.39
CA ARG A 154 8.39 -13.99 -22.60
C ARG A 154 9.06 -13.44 -23.86
N ASP A 155 9.15 -12.13 -23.96
CA ASP A 155 9.84 -11.45 -25.06
C ASP A 155 11.35 -11.78 -25.04
N ALA A 156 11.96 -11.77 -23.84
CA ALA A 156 13.36 -12.11 -23.67
C ALA A 156 13.67 -13.61 -23.91
N SER A 157 12.72 -14.52 -23.68
CA SER A 157 12.93 -15.97 -23.85
C SER A 157 13.13 -16.37 -25.31
N GLU A 158 12.73 -15.51 -26.24
CA GLU A 158 13.03 -15.74 -27.70
C GLU A 158 14.49 -15.50 -28.05
N VAL A 159 15.22 -14.75 -27.21
CA VAL A 159 16.62 -14.35 -27.46
C VAL A 159 17.59 -14.91 -26.41
N LEU A 160 17.12 -15.13 -25.22
CA LEU A 160 17.88 -15.57 -24.06
C LEU A 160 17.32 -16.91 -23.56
N GLU A 161 18.18 -17.83 -23.12
CA GLU A 161 17.78 -19.08 -22.46
C GLU A 161 17.23 -18.82 -21.05
N VAL A 162 16.06 -18.14 -20.98
CA VAL A 162 15.42 -17.77 -19.73
C VAL A 162 14.00 -18.32 -19.72
N ASP A 163 13.71 -19.19 -18.76
CA ASP A 163 12.36 -19.73 -18.59
C ASP A 163 11.47 -18.79 -17.80
N ALA A 164 10.29 -18.49 -18.35
CA ALA A 164 9.26 -17.79 -17.62
C ALA A 164 8.59 -18.73 -16.61
N PRO A 165 8.46 -18.35 -15.34
CA PRO A 165 7.78 -19.19 -14.35
C PRO A 165 6.30 -19.39 -14.72
N PRO A 166 5.67 -20.53 -14.32
CA PRO A 166 4.26 -20.78 -14.56
C PRO A 166 3.40 -19.62 -14.00
N ALA A 167 2.50 -19.08 -14.82
CA ALA A 167 1.68 -17.92 -14.45
C ALA A 167 0.92 -18.10 -13.12
N ALA A 168 0.40 -19.31 -12.88
CA ALA A 168 -0.30 -19.61 -11.63
C ALA A 168 0.61 -19.51 -10.40
N ALA A 169 1.84 -20.02 -10.48
CA ALA A 169 2.82 -19.94 -9.40
C ALA A 169 3.23 -18.48 -9.14
N MET A 170 3.46 -17.70 -10.18
CA MET A 170 3.80 -16.29 -10.11
C MET A 170 2.67 -15.49 -9.42
N ILE A 171 1.44 -15.62 -9.94
CA ILE A 171 0.27 -14.93 -9.37
C ILE A 171 0.07 -15.31 -7.90
N GLY A 172 0.12 -16.61 -7.58
CA GLY A 172 -0.04 -17.10 -6.22
C GLY A 172 0.98 -16.52 -5.26
N ARG A 173 2.26 -16.43 -5.65
CA ARG A 173 3.33 -15.86 -4.81
C ARG A 173 3.18 -14.36 -4.61
N VAL A 174 2.90 -13.61 -5.68
CA VAL A 174 2.67 -12.17 -5.60
C VAL A 174 1.47 -11.86 -4.68
N LEU A 175 0.37 -12.59 -4.83
CA LEU A 175 -0.80 -12.43 -3.96
C LEU A 175 -0.46 -12.79 -2.50
N LEU A 176 0.25 -13.89 -2.25
CA LEU A 176 0.63 -14.31 -0.91
C LEU A 176 1.44 -13.23 -0.17
N VAL A 177 2.49 -12.70 -0.82
CA VAL A 177 3.33 -11.63 -0.26
C VAL A 177 2.49 -10.42 0.15
N HIS A 178 1.58 -9.98 -0.72
CA HIS A 178 0.77 -8.80 -0.47
C HIS A 178 -0.40 -9.06 0.49
N LEU A 179 -0.94 -10.28 0.55
CA LEU A 179 -1.89 -10.69 1.58
C LEU A 179 -1.24 -10.68 2.97
N ILE A 180 -0.01 -11.18 3.10
CA ILE A 180 0.74 -11.09 4.36
C ILE A 180 0.91 -9.62 4.76
N ALA A 181 1.30 -8.75 3.83
CA ALA A 181 1.44 -7.32 4.11
C ALA A 181 0.11 -6.67 4.53
N LEU A 182 -1.01 -7.06 3.92
CA LEU A 182 -2.36 -6.60 4.30
C LEU A 182 -2.73 -7.08 5.71
N VAL A 183 -2.52 -8.35 6.02
CA VAL A 183 -2.80 -8.91 7.35
C VAL A 183 -1.98 -8.20 8.42
N LEU A 184 -0.69 -7.99 8.19
CA LEU A 184 0.17 -7.25 9.11
C LEU A 184 -0.25 -5.77 9.26
N GLY A 185 -0.64 -5.13 8.16
CA GLY A 185 -1.04 -3.72 8.16
C GLY A 185 -2.42 -3.46 8.77
N MET A 186 -3.39 -4.33 8.50
CA MET A 186 -4.77 -4.20 9.01
C MET A 186 -5.01 -4.95 10.32
N GLY A 187 -4.23 -5.99 10.61
CA GLY A 187 -4.41 -6.89 11.75
C GLY A 187 -4.59 -6.18 13.08
N PRO A 188 -3.75 -5.24 13.48
CA PRO A 188 -3.87 -4.53 14.75
C PRO A 188 -5.18 -3.75 14.91
N ARG A 189 -5.77 -3.29 13.80
CA ARG A 189 -7.05 -2.60 13.81
C ARG A 189 -8.22 -3.58 13.89
N LEU A 190 -8.19 -4.62 13.07
CA LEU A 190 -9.22 -5.66 13.08
C LEU A 190 -9.28 -6.35 14.44
N TRP A 191 -8.14 -6.66 15.01
CA TRP A 191 -8.01 -7.24 16.34
C TRP A 191 -8.66 -6.35 17.41
N ARG A 192 -8.34 -5.05 17.45
CA ARG A 192 -8.96 -4.10 18.37
C ARG A 192 -10.46 -3.94 18.14
N ALA A 193 -10.94 -4.06 16.91
CA ALA A 193 -12.37 -4.01 16.61
C ALA A 193 -13.09 -5.27 17.10
N LEU A 194 -12.48 -6.45 16.95
CA LEU A 194 -12.98 -7.72 17.46
C LEU A 194 -13.04 -7.72 18.99
N LEU A 195 -11.98 -7.33 19.66
CA LEU A 195 -11.95 -7.24 21.13
C LEU A 195 -13.05 -6.32 21.68
N ARG A 196 -13.30 -5.18 21.06
CA ARG A 196 -14.40 -4.29 21.45
C ARG A 196 -15.77 -4.91 21.24
N ARG A 197 -15.94 -5.75 20.22
CA ARG A 197 -17.23 -6.39 19.90
C ARG A 197 -17.53 -7.57 20.80
N TYR A 198 -16.52 -8.32 21.21
CA TYR A 198 -16.67 -9.55 22.00
C TYR A 198 -16.28 -9.39 23.46
N GLY A 199 -16.14 -8.15 23.97
CA GLY A 199 -15.91 -7.92 25.40
C GLY A 199 -14.55 -8.38 25.90
N GLY A 200 -13.50 -8.25 25.09
CA GLY A 200 -12.13 -8.49 25.54
C GLY A 200 -11.74 -7.56 26.69
N PRO A 201 -10.79 -7.99 27.55
CA PRO A 201 -10.37 -7.20 28.70
C PRO A 201 -9.95 -5.80 28.28
N SER A 202 -10.50 -4.79 28.98
CA SER A 202 -10.10 -3.38 28.81
C SER A 202 -8.71 -3.20 29.45
N TRP A 203 -7.67 -3.27 28.64
CA TRP A 203 -6.32 -2.84 29.04
C TRP A 203 -6.17 -1.35 28.86
#